data_24a8fc4fda1f29dee7d62f63c35647a1
#
_entry.id   24a8fc4fda1f29dee7d62f63c35647a1
#
_cell.length_a   1.000
_cell.length_b   1.000
_cell.length_c   1.000
_cell.angle_alpha   90.00
_cell.angle_beta   90.00
_cell.angle_gamma   90.00
#
_symmetry.space_group_name_H-M   'P 1'
#
loop_
_entity.id
_entity.type
_entity.pdbx_description
1 polymer ?
#
loop_
_entity_poly.entity_id
_entity_poly.type
_entity_poly.pdbx_seq_one_letter_code
_entity_poly.pdbx_strand_id
1 'polypeptide(L)'
;MAPLPSLATVQELEKWLQVDPGMAPQDAAQLALDVASGLVRGEARCPFTVRTSTASLPIVDGAITPAGPVLSVASVTVGGTLLTSSQWDLDDGVITLSRDVLRDCPRRALVAWEHGYNPVPADVKGIVLDAVARSIVNPRYLRQESTGQRSLTFATESFTVSLSQIEVDKLQRYRPRARSGPMGRVTSGR
;
A
#
# COMPACT_ATOMS: atom_id res chain seq x y z
N MET A 1 -0.67 -12.29 14.15
CA MET A 1 -0.07 -11.32 13.21
C MET A 1 -0.17 -9.95 13.88
N ALA A 2 0.94 -9.25 14.09
CA ALA A 2 0.89 -7.92 14.68
C ALA A 2 0.11 -6.95 13.76
N PRO A 3 -0.67 -6.02 14.32
CA PRO A 3 -1.36 -5.01 13.54
C PRO A 3 -0.34 -4.13 12.81
N LEU A 4 -0.68 -3.71 11.58
CA LEU A 4 0.16 -2.80 10.82
C LEU A 4 0.08 -1.39 11.45
N PRO A 5 1.20 -0.64 11.51
CA PRO A 5 1.20 0.71 12.07
C PRO A 5 0.31 1.65 11.25
N SER A 6 -0.23 2.69 11.87
CA SER A 6 -0.98 3.74 11.18
C SER A 6 -0.16 4.37 10.03
N LEU A 7 -0.83 4.81 8.97
CA LEU A 7 -0.20 5.46 7.81
C LEU A 7 0.14 6.94 8.05
N ALA A 8 -0.41 7.51 9.12
CA ALA A 8 -0.11 8.86 9.60
C ALA A 8 -0.06 8.87 11.13
N THR A 9 0.55 9.89 11.71
CA THR A 9 0.70 10.07 13.16
C THR A 9 -0.30 11.11 13.67
N VAL A 10 -0.57 11.09 14.99
CA VAL A 10 -1.41 12.10 15.63
C VAL A 10 -0.81 13.50 15.48
N GLN A 11 0.51 13.64 15.54
CA GLN A 11 1.19 14.93 15.30
C GLN A 11 0.99 15.46 13.88
N GLU A 12 0.97 14.59 12.88
CA GLU A 12 0.65 14.97 11.50
C GLU A 12 -0.80 15.40 11.36
N LEU A 13 -1.72 14.73 12.07
CA LEU A 13 -3.13 15.10 12.13
C LEU A 13 -3.33 16.46 12.78
N GLU A 14 -2.67 16.77 13.90
CA GLU A 14 -2.72 18.07 14.56
C GLU A 14 -2.24 19.18 13.62
N LYS A 15 -1.14 18.97 12.90
CA LYS A 15 -0.66 19.90 11.87
C LYS A 15 -1.67 20.06 10.74
N TRP A 16 -2.32 18.98 10.32
CA TRP A 16 -3.34 19.01 9.26
C TRP A 16 -4.57 19.81 9.68
N LEU A 17 -5.00 19.65 10.94
CA LEU A 17 -6.12 20.39 11.54
C LEU A 17 -5.74 21.82 11.94
N GLN A 18 -4.46 22.19 11.87
CA GLN A 18 -3.92 23.49 12.31
C GLN A 18 -4.25 23.80 13.78
N VAL A 19 -4.18 22.77 14.64
CA VAL A 19 -4.35 22.91 16.09
C VAL A 19 -3.01 22.78 16.80
N ASP A 20 -2.94 23.29 18.04
CA ASP A 20 -1.73 23.20 18.85
C ASP A 20 -1.42 21.73 19.23
N PRO A 21 -0.14 21.38 19.38
CA PRO A 21 0.27 20.05 19.78
C PRO A 21 -0.37 19.61 21.11
N GLY A 22 -0.92 18.40 21.13
CA GLY A 22 -1.61 17.84 22.30
C GLY A 22 -3.07 18.23 22.47
N MET A 23 -3.62 19.02 21.56
CA MET A 23 -5.04 19.43 21.61
C MET A 23 -5.99 18.35 21.04
N ALA A 24 -5.51 17.46 20.19
CA ALA A 24 -6.30 16.34 19.73
C ALA A 24 -6.45 15.30 20.86
N PRO A 25 -7.65 14.70 21.05
CA PRO A 25 -7.83 13.61 21.99
C PRO A 25 -7.03 12.38 21.53
N GLN A 26 -5.86 12.15 22.12
CA GLN A 26 -4.81 11.26 21.63
C GLN A 26 -5.33 9.85 21.32
N ASP A 27 -6.06 9.22 22.26
CA ASP A 27 -6.56 7.85 22.07
C ASP A 27 -7.61 7.76 20.97
N ALA A 28 -8.52 8.73 20.90
CA ALA A 28 -9.56 8.77 19.88
C ALA A 28 -8.96 9.06 18.50
N ALA A 29 -7.98 9.97 18.42
CA ALA A 29 -7.26 10.31 17.19
C ALA A 29 -6.45 9.10 16.70
N GLN A 30 -5.75 8.40 17.59
CA GLN A 30 -4.99 7.20 17.22
C GLN A 30 -5.91 6.10 16.68
N LEU A 31 -7.03 5.83 17.37
CA LEU A 31 -8.00 4.84 16.91
C LEU A 31 -8.58 5.21 15.53
N ALA A 32 -8.92 6.48 15.32
CA ALA A 32 -9.43 6.95 14.05
C ALA A 32 -8.39 6.79 12.91
N LEU A 33 -7.11 7.09 13.19
CA LEU A 33 -6.00 6.88 12.26
C LEU A 33 -5.80 5.40 11.92
N ASP A 34 -5.93 4.50 12.91
CA ASP A 34 -5.82 3.05 12.69
C ASP A 34 -6.95 2.56 11.79
N VAL A 35 -8.19 3.00 12.05
CA VAL A 35 -9.36 2.65 11.23
C VAL A 35 -9.21 3.19 9.80
N ALA A 36 -8.88 4.47 9.64
CA ALA A 36 -8.68 5.09 8.32
C ALA A 36 -7.56 4.37 7.53
N SER A 37 -6.45 4.07 8.21
CA SER A 37 -5.34 3.33 7.61
C SER A 37 -5.75 1.92 7.16
N GLY A 38 -6.60 1.25 7.92
CA GLY A 38 -7.19 -0.03 7.57
C GLY A 38 -8.06 0.05 6.31
N LEU A 39 -8.93 1.06 6.23
CA LEU A 39 -9.80 1.30 5.07
C LEU A 39 -8.98 1.59 3.81
N VAL A 40 -7.99 2.47 3.91
CA VAL A 40 -7.10 2.83 2.77
C VAL A 40 -6.34 1.60 2.27
N ARG A 41 -5.80 0.77 3.18
CA ARG A 41 -5.12 -0.48 2.81
C ARG A 41 -6.06 -1.47 2.15
N GLY A 42 -7.26 -1.62 2.68
CA GLY A 42 -8.29 -2.51 2.12
C GLY A 42 -8.68 -2.09 0.72
N GLU A 43 -8.92 -0.80 0.50
CA GLU A 43 -9.32 -0.25 -0.79
C GLU A 43 -8.19 -0.35 -1.83
N ALA A 44 -6.99 0.04 -1.47
CA ALA A 44 -5.82 -0.03 -2.36
C ALA A 44 -5.28 -1.46 -2.53
N ARG A 45 -5.68 -2.41 -1.68
CA ARG A 45 -5.09 -3.77 -1.59
C ARG A 45 -3.56 -3.72 -1.47
N CYS A 46 -3.06 -2.69 -0.80
CA CYS A 46 -1.65 -2.41 -0.62
C CYS A 46 -1.36 -2.06 0.84
N PRO A 47 -0.36 -2.67 1.48
CA PRO A 47 -0.06 -2.41 2.89
C PRO A 47 0.54 -1.03 3.15
N PHE A 48 1.13 -0.35 2.15
CA PHE A 48 1.83 0.93 2.23
C PHE A 48 2.95 1.01 3.28
N THR A 49 3.38 -0.13 3.79
CA THR A 49 4.46 -0.25 4.75
C THR A 49 5.52 -1.19 4.20
N VAL A 50 6.75 -1.00 4.64
CA VAL A 50 7.85 -1.87 4.25
C VAL A 50 7.62 -3.27 4.84
N ARG A 51 7.80 -4.30 4.01
CA ARG A 51 7.64 -5.70 4.37
C ARG A 51 8.67 -6.55 3.65
N THR A 52 9.12 -7.58 4.33
CA THR A 52 9.92 -8.64 3.72
C THR A 52 9.01 -9.79 3.29
N SER A 53 9.21 -10.31 2.10
CA SER A 53 8.51 -11.48 1.59
C SER A 53 9.49 -12.48 1.02
N THR A 54 9.14 -13.76 1.13
CA THR A 54 9.89 -14.84 0.49
C THR A 54 8.90 -15.71 -0.27
N ALA A 55 9.10 -15.86 -1.57
CA ALA A 55 8.23 -16.68 -2.39
C ALA A 55 8.97 -17.30 -3.58
N SER A 56 8.43 -18.43 -4.05
CA SER A 56 8.86 -19.01 -5.31
C SER A 56 8.15 -18.31 -6.46
N LEU A 57 8.91 -17.58 -7.28
CA LEU A 57 8.41 -16.78 -8.40
C LEU A 57 8.77 -17.41 -9.74
N PRO A 58 7.95 -17.26 -10.78
CA PRO A 58 8.27 -17.75 -12.11
C PRO A 58 9.39 -16.91 -12.74
N ILE A 59 10.25 -17.55 -13.50
CA ILE A 59 11.23 -16.93 -14.37
C ILE A 59 10.61 -16.88 -15.78
N VAL A 60 10.48 -15.68 -16.33
CA VAL A 60 9.93 -15.46 -17.67
C VAL A 60 10.95 -14.64 -18.47
N ASP A 61 11.44 -15.19 -19.56
CA ASP A 61 12.46 -14.55 -20.43
C ASP A 61 13.71 -14.09 -19.65
N GLY A 62 14.12 -14.85 -18.64
CA GLY A 62 15.27 -14.54 -17.81
C GLY A 62 15.02 -13.48 -16.73
N ALA A 63 13.79 -13.04 -16.59
CA ALA A 63 13.39 -12.04 -15.61
C ALA A 63 12.44 -12.61 -14.55
N ILE A 64 12.56 -12.09 -13.34
CA ILE A 64 11.67 -12.36 -12.21
C ILE A 64 11.06 -11.03 -11.80
N THR A 65 9.75 -11.02 -11.59
CA THR A 65 9.11 -9.80 -11.12
C THR A 65 8.39 -10.07 -9.82
N PRO A 66 8.98 -9.64 -8.70
CA PRO A 66 8.34 -9.68 -7.39
C PRO A 66 7.10 -8.77 -7.31
N ALA A 67 6.23 -9.04 -6.35
CA ALA A 67 5.06 -8.19 -6.11
C ALA A 67 5.44 -6.91 -5.35
N GLY A 68 4.77 -5.80 -5.69
CA GLY A 68 4.91 -4.50 -5.04
C GLY A 68 6.10 -3.69 -5.53
N PRO A 69 6.25 -2.45 -5.05
CA PRO A 69 7.47 -1.68 -5.28
C PRO A 69 8.61 -2.33 -4.50
N VAL A 70 9.57 -2.88 -5.22
CA VAL A 70 10.75 -3.55 -4.65
C VAL A 70 11.72 -2.49 -4.16
N LEU A 71 12.12 -2.59 -2.90
CA LEU A 71 13.13 -1.71 -2.29
C LEU A 71 14.51 -2.35 -2.35
N SER A 72 14.58 -3.64 -2.01
CA SER A 72 15.83 -4.41 -2.03
C SER A 72 15.55 -5.89 -2.23
N VAL A 73 16.56 -6.63 -2.70
CA VAL A 73 16.52 -8.09 -2.82
C VAL A 73 17.58 -8.66 -1.89
N ALA A 74 17.13 -9.46 -0.92
CA ALA A 74 18.01 -10.07 0.06
C ALA A 74 18.67 -11.34 -0.49
N SER A 75 17.93 -12.17 -1.24
CA SER A 75 18.49 -13.39 -1.83
C SER A 75 17.67 -13.87 -3.02
N VAL A 76 18.36 -14.50 -3.96
CA VAL A 76 17.77 -15.20 -5.11
C VAL A 76 18.36 -16.60 -5.14
N THR A 77 17.51 -17.63 -5.11
CA THR A 77 17.91 -19.04 -5.15
C THR A 77 17.25 -19.72 -6.35
N VAL A 78 18.04 -20.36 -7.19
CA VAL A 78 17.59 -21.04 -8.40
C VAL A 78 18.06 -22.49 -8.36
N GLY A 79 17.15 -23.43 -8.55
CA GLY A 79 17.49 -24.87 -8.51
C GLY A 79 18.12 -25.34 -7.18
N GLY A 80 17.82 -24.63 -6.07
CA GLY A 80 18.44 -24.91 -4.75
C GLY A 80 19.78 -24.22 -4.52
N THR A 81 20.34 -23.54 -5.52
CA THR A 81 21.61 -22.81 -5.41
C THR A 81 21.37 -21.33 -5.17
N LEU A 82 21.96 -20.78 -4.11
CA LEU A 82 21.95 -19.35 -3.81
C LEU A 82 22.83 -18.61 -4.84
N LEU A 83 22.27 -17.64 -5.52
CA LEU A 83 22.99 -16.83 -6.49
C LEU A 83 23.81 -15.72 -5.79
N THR A 84 24.97 -15.44 -6.38
CA THR A 84 25.80 -14.27 -5.99
C THR A 84 25.24 -13.00 -6.64
N SER A 85 25.58 -11.85 -6.08
CA SER A 85 25.15 -10.53 -6.59
C SER A 85 25.59 -10.23 -8.03
N SER A 86 26.61 -10.94 -8.55
CA SER A 86 27.05 -10.83 -9.95
C SER A 86 26.20 -11.64 -10.93
N GLN A 87 25.34 -12.53 -10.44
CA GLN A 87 24.52 -13.43 -11.27
C GLN A 87 23.10 -12.93 -11.50
N TRP A 88 22.74 -11.81 -10.91
CA TRP A 88 21.46 -11.14 -11.12
C TRP A 88 21.61 -9.62 -10.95
N ASP A 89 20.70 -8.87 -11.51
CA ASP A 89 20.61 -7.43 -11.41
C ASP A 89 19.17 -7.02 -11.09
N LEU A 90 19.00 -5.92 -10.35
CA LEU A 90 17.69 -5.35 -10.00
C LEU A 90 17.54 -4.00 -10.68
N ASP A 91 16.64 -3.91 -11.64
CA ASP A 91 16.29 -2.68 -12.33
C ASP A 91 14.78 -2.51 -12.37
N ASP A 92 14.31 -1.33 -11.96
CA ASP A 92 12.87 -0.97 -11.90
C ASP A 92 11.97 -2.05 -11.28
N GLY A 93 12.43 -2.70 -10.21
CA GLY A 93 11.70 -3.76 -9.51
C GLY A 93 11.65 -5.10 -10.25
N VAL A 94 12.41 -5.26 -11.32
CA VAL A 94 12.59 -6.50 -12.07
C VAL A 94 13.98 -7.06 -11.81
N ILE A 95 14.04 -8.34 -11.43
CA ILE A 95 15.30 -9.05 -11.25
C ILE A 95 15.64 -9.76 -12.56
N THR A 96 16.74 -9.38 -13.18
CA THR A 96 17.25 -10.00 -14.39
C THR A 96 18.36 -10.97 -14.03
N LEU A 97 18.28 -12.20 -14.52
CA LEU A 97 19.27 -13.25 -14.29
C LEU A 97 20.36 -13.24 -15.38
N SER A 98 21.60 -13.54 -14.98
CA SER A 98 22.70 -13.69 -15.92
C SER A 98 22.51 -14.91 -16.85
N ARG A 99 23.11 -14.87 -18.02
CA ARG A 99 23.00 -15.94 -19.01
C ARG A 99 23.49 -17.28 -18.51
N ASP A 100 24.47 -17.29 -17.60
CA ASP A 100 25.03 -18.51 -17.03
C ASP A 100 24.02 -19.25 -16.16
N VAL A 101 23.20 -18.54 -15.39
CA VAL A 101 22.11 -19.09 -14.57
C VAL A 101 20.99 -19.66 -15.46
N LEU A 102 20.80 -19.09 -16.65
CA LEU A 102 19.72 -19.48 -17.55
C LEU A 102 20.05 -20.73 -18.41
N ARG A 103 21.29 -21.23 -18.39
CA ARG A 103 21.70 -22.40 -19.16
C ARG A 103 20.87 -23.66 -18.86
N ASP A 104 20.51 -23.84 -17.58
CA ASP A 104 19.72 -24.97 -17.14
C ASP A 104 18.20 -24.76 -17.29
N CYS A 105 17.77 -23.69 -17.97
CA CYS A 105 16.38 -23.31 -18.20
C CYS A 105 15.50 -23.38 -16.93
N PRO A 106 15.90 -22.74 -15.84
CA PRO A 106 15.14 -22.78 -14.61
C PRO A 106 13.78 -22.08 -14.81
N ARG A 107 12.72 -22.70 -14.26
CA ARG A 107 11.36 -22.14 -14.40
C ARG A 107 10.95 -21.25 -13.23
N ARG A 108 11.58 -21.45 -12.08
CA ARG A 108 11.23 -20.74 -10.84
C ARG A 108 12.47 -20.43 -10.03
N ALA A 109 12.41 -19.32 -9.31
CA ALA A 109 13.38 -18.92 -8.31
C ALA A 109 12.70 -18.67 -6.97
N LEU A 110 13.34 -19.04 -5.87
CA LEU A 110 12.96 -18.62 -4.54
C LEU A 110 13.64 -17.27 -4.29
N VAL A 111 12.84 -16.24 -4.10
CA VAL A 111 13.33 -14.86 -3.88
C VAL A 111 12.90 -14.41 -2.50
N ALA A 112 13.82 -13.79 -1.77
CA ALA A 112 13.53 -13.01 -0.58
C ALA A 112 13.81 -11.53 -0.88
N TRP A 113 12.77 -10.68 -0.71
CA TRP A 113 12.86 -9.26 -1.05
C TRP A 113 12.11 -8.40 -0.05
N GLU A 114 12.56 -7.15 0.03
CA GLU A 114 11.89 -6.11 0.75
C GLU A 114 11.10 -5.23 -0.22
N HIS A 115 9.86 -4.96 0.13
CA HIS A 115 8.96 -4.19 -0.72
C HIS A 115 8.01 -3.33 0.10
N GLY A 116 7.43 -2.33 -0.54
CA GLY A 116 6.51 -1.40 0.09
C GLY A 116 6.94 0.04 -0.15
N TYR A 117 6.44 0.94 0.68
CA TYR A 117 6.70 2.37 0.55
C TYR A 117 7.40 2.89 1.81
N ASN A 118 8.50 3.59 1.61
CA ASN A 118 9.21 4.31 2.66
C ASN A 118 9.82 5.60 2.08
N PRO A 119 9.24 6.75 2.39
CA PRO A 119 8.06 7.01 3.23
C PRO A 119 6.72 6.60 2.57
N VAL A 120 5.64 6.58 3.36
CA VAL A 120 4.27 6.43 2.84
C VAL A 120 4.00 7.57 1.84
N PRO A 121 3.42 7.29 0.65
CA PRO A 121 3.12 8.32 -0.34
C PRO A 121 2.27 9.45 0.24
N ALA A 122 2.63 10.70 -0.07
CA ALA A 122 2.02 11.88 0.52
C ALA A 122 0.51 11.99 0.25
N ASP A 123 0.06 11.56 -0.93
CA ASP A 123 -1.36 11.54 -1.30
C ASP A 123 -2.15 10.49 -0.51
N VAL A 124 -1.57 9.32 -0.26
CA VAL A 124 -2.15 8.28 0.61
C VAL A 124 -2.28 8.78 2.05
N LYS A 125 -1.24 9.45 2.56
CA LYS A 125 -1.24 10.08 3.87
C LYS A 125 -2.30 11.18 3.95
N GLY A 126 -2.42 12.02 2.93
CA GLY A 126 -3.45 13.05 2.83
C GLY A 126 -4.87 12.46 2.91
N ILE A 127 -5.15 11.38 2.20
CA ILE A 127 -6.45 10.69 2.26
C ILE A 127 -6.76 10.20 3.68
N VAL A 128 -5.79 9.62 4.38
CA VAL A 128 -5.97 9.17 5.77
C VAL A 128 -6.29 10.35 6.68
N LEU A 129 -5.51 11.43 6.58
CA LEU A 129 -5.70 12.64 7.40
C LEU A 129 -7.04 13.31 7.14
N ASP A 130 -7.48 13.42 5.88
CA ASP A 130 -8.78 13.96 5.51
C ASP A 130 -9.93 13.11 6.06
N ALA A 131 -9.86 11.78 5.93
CA ALA A 131 -10.88 10.88 6.44
C ALA A 131 -11.04 11.00 7.97
N VAL A 132 -9.92 11.11 8.69
CA VAL A 132 -9.91 11.29 10.15
C VAL A 132 -10.39 12.69 10.54
N ALA A 133 -9.94 13.74 9.84
CA ALA A 133 -10.37 15.11 10.11
C ALA A 133 -11.90 15.24 10.04
N ARG A 134 -12.52 14.68 9.01
CA ARG A 134 -13.99 14.66 8.89
C ARG A 134 -14.69 13.98 10.07
N SER A 135 -14.14 12.88 10.58
CA SER A 135 -14.74 12.15 11.72
C SER A 135 -14.58 12.88 13.05
N ILE A 136 -13.46 13.57 13.26
CA ILE A 136 -13.19 14.33 14.50
C ILE A 136 -14.01 15.62 14.55
N VAL A 137 -14.17 16.31 13.42
CA VAL A 137 -14.95 17.57 13.35
C VAL A 137 -16.43 17.32 13.63
N ASN A 138 -16.95 16.13 13.30
CA ASN A 138 -18.35 15.78 13.56
C ASN A 138 -18.50 14.46 14.35
N PRO A 139 -18.01 14.39 15.61
CA PRO A 139 -17.99 13.13 16.37
C PRO A 139 -19.39 12.63 16.78
N ARG A 140 -20.43 13.49 16.73
CA ARG A 140 -21.82 13.16 17.05
C ARG A 140 -22.67 12.85 15.84
N TYR A 141 -22.08 12.88 14.65
CA TYR A 141 -22.79 12.64 13.38
C TYR A 141 -24.02 13.53 13.15
N LEU A 142 -23.94 14.78 13.61
CA LEU A 142 -25.03 15.74 13.45
C LEU A 142 -25.06 16.25 12.01
N ARG A 143 -26.24 16.27 11.41
CA ARG A 143 -26.45 16.91 10.10
C ARG A 143 -26.47 18.42 10.20
N GLN A 144 -26.94 18.92 11.32
CA GLN A 144 -27.04 20.34 11.61
C GLN A 144 -26.89 20.55 13.12
N GLU A 145 -26.06 21.49 13.49
CA GLU A 145 -25.94 21.99 14.85
C GLU A 145 -26.38 23.46 14.86
N SER A 146 -27.32 23.78 15.74
CA SER A 146 -27.82 25.13 15.91
C SER A 146 -27.62 25.58 17.35
N THR A 147 -26.86 26.65 17.54
CA THR A 147 -26.63 27.26 18.86
C THR A 147 -27.01 28.75 18.77
N GLY A 148 -28.19 29.07 19.24
CA GLY A 148 -28.74 30.44 19.15
C GLY A 148 -28.98 30.84 17.70
N GLN A 149 -28.36 31.95 17.24
CA GLN A 149 -28.48 32.46 15.88
C GLN A 149 -27.46 31.85 14.89
N ARG A 150 -26.58 30.96 15.33
CA ARG A 150 -25.59 30.31 14.49
C ARG A 150 -26.05 28.88 14.17
N SER A 151 -26.09 28.56 12.89
CA SER A 151 -26.38 27.22 12.40
C SER A 151 -25.19 26.71 11.57
N LEU A 152 -24.72 25.53 11.90
CA LEU A 152 -23.68 24.80 11.17
C LEU A 152 -24.33 23.60 10.50
N THR A 153 -24.22 23.49 9.18
CA THR A 153 -24.73 22.36 8.42
C THR A 153 -23.55 21.52 7.96
N PHE A 154 -23.55 20.24 8.31
CA PHE A 154 -22.54 19.29 7.88
C PHE A 154 -23.01 18.56 6.62
N ALA A 155 -22.10 18.30 5.69
CA ALA A 155 -22.42 17.50 4.51
C ALA A 155 -22.88 16.09 4.91
N THR A 156 -23.86 15.58 4.21
CA THR A 156 -24.61 14.35 4.55
C THR A 156 -23.78 13.05 4.46
N GLU A 157 -22.57 13.10 3.91
CA GLU A 157 -21.84 11.92 3.42
C GLU A 157 -20.84 11.28 4.38
N SER A 158 -20.73 11.72 5.64
CA SER A 158 -19.63 11.23 6.50
C SER A 158 -20.07 10.97 7.93
N PHE A 159 -20.77 9.89 8.16
CA PHE A 159 -21.17 9.48 9.52
C PHE A 159 -20.18 8.53 10.21
N THR A 160 -19.12 8.12 9.52
CA THR A 160 -18.05 7.27 10.06
C THR A 160 -16.75 7.64 9.36
N VAL A 161 -15.62 7.13 9.86
CA VAL A 161 -14.38 7.15 9.08
C VAL A 161 -14.64 6.41 7.77
N SER A 162 -14.80 7.13 6.69
CA SER A 162 -15.16 6.60 5.37
C SER A 162 -14.36 7.29 4.29
N LEU A 163 -14.19 6.59 3.17
CA LEU A 163 -13.53 7.14 1.99
C LEU A 163 -14.58 7.65 1.01
N SER A 164 -14.35 8.82 0.44
CA SER A 164 -15.14 9.35 -0.68
C SER A 164 -14.81 8.61 -1.98
N GLN A 165 -15.68 8.66 -2.98
CA GLN A 165 -15.42 8.04 -4.28
C GLN A 165 -14.15 8.57 -4.94
N ILE A 166 -13.87 9.87 -4.81
CA ILE A 166 -12.66 10.50 -5.35
C ILE A 166 -11.38 9.93 -4.69
N GLU A 167 -11.42 9.67 -3.39
CA GLU A 167 -10.31 9.06 -2.66
C GLU A 167 -10.12 7.60 -3.07
N VAL A 168 -11.21 6.85 -3.23
CA VAL A 168 -11.20 5.48 -3.76
C VAL A 168 -10.57 5.44 -5.15
N ASP A 169 -10.95 6.35 -6.05
CA ASP A 169 -10.41 6.44 -7.41
C ASP A 169 -8.90 6.75 -7.41
N LYS A 170 -8.46 7.65 -6.52
CA LYS A 170 -7.03 7.93 -6.32
C LYS A 170 -6.25 6.70 -5.84
N LEU A 171 -6.84 5.86 -5.00
CA LEU A 171 -6.20 4.66 -4.46
C LEU A 171 -6.10 3.52 -5.49
N GLN A 172 -6.92 3.53 -6.55
CA GLN A 172 -6.90 2.48 -7.58
C GLN A 172 -5.54 2.32 -8.26
N ARG A 173 -4.76 3.40 -8.39
CA ARG A 173 -3.40 3.35 -8.97
C ARG A 173 -2.42 2.49 -8.18
N TYR A 174 -2.67 2.30 -6.89
CA TYR A 174 -1.86 1.48 -6.00
C TYR A 174 -2.28 0.01 -5.96
N ARG A 175 -3.43 -0.31 -6.54
CA ARG A 175 -3.89 -1.71 -6.60
C ARG A 175 -2.91 -2.55 -7.41
N PRO A 176 -2.54 -3.73 -6.90
CA PRO A 176 -1.74 -4.67 -7.66
C PRO A 176 -2.41 -4.95 -9.00
N ARG A 177 -1.72 -4.68 -10.10
CA ARG A 177 -2.21 -5.07 -11.43
C ARG A 177 -2.17 -6.58 -11.54
N ALA A 178 -3.31 -7.20 -11.82
CA ALA A 178 -3.31 -8.61 -12.21
C ALA A 178 -2.47 -8.72 -13.49
N ARG A 179 -1.33 -9.44 -13.41
CA ARG A 179 -0.57 -9.76 -14.61
C ARG A 179 -1.40 -10.74 -15.42
N SER A 180 -1.93 -10.29 -16.55
CA SER A 180 -2.29 -11.18 -17.62
C SER A 180 -0.99 -11.82 -18.11
N GLY A 181 -0.71 -13.05 -17.68
CA GLY A 181 0.31 -13.86 -18.33
C GLY A 181 -0.03 -13.93 -19.83
N PRO A 182 0.97 -14.07 -20.72
CA PRO A 182 0.69 -14.25 -22.13
C PRO A 182 -0.30 -15.41 -22.27
N MET A 183 -1.48 -15.12 -22.81
CA MET A 183 -2.43 -16.15 -23.22
C MET A 183 -1.69 -17.06 -24.20
N GLY A 184 -1.36 -18.28 -23.74
CA GLY A 184 -0.81 -19.28 -24.61
C GLY A 184 -1.74 -19.40 -25.82
N ARG A 185 -1.23 -19.02 -27.00
CA ARG A 185 -1.89 -19.29 -28.27
C ARG A 185 -2.07 -20.81 -28.35
N VAL A 186 -3.28 -21.24 -28.12
CA VAL A 186 -3.68 -22.62 -28.49
C VAL A 186 -3.65 -22.65 -30.02
N THR A 187 -2.55 -23.13 -30.58
CA THR A 187 -2.51 -23.53 -31.98
C THR A 187 -3.28 -24.84 -32.05
N SER A 188 -4.55 -24.78 -32.45
CA SER A 188 -5.26 -25.98 -32.92
C SER A 188 -4.59 -26.43 -34.21
N GLY A 189 -3.74 -27.43 -34.12
CA GLY A 189 -3.25 -28.16 -35.28
C GLY A 189 -4.38 -29.02 -35.86
N ARG A 190 -4.58 -28.84 -37.13
CA ARG A 190 -5.28 -29.82 -37.99
C ARG A 190 -4.35 -30.99 -38.29
#